data_994a0e749b1fbd9483f38f626597375f
#
_entry.id   994a0e749b1fbd9483f38f626597375f
#
_cell.length_a   1.000
_cell.length_b   1.000
_cell.length_c   1.000
_cell.angle_alpha   90.00
_cell.angle_beta   90.00
_cell.angle_gamma   90.00
#
_symmetry.space_group_name_H-M   'P 1'
#
loop_
_entity.id
_entity.type
_entity.pdbx_description
1 polymer ?
#
loop_
_entity_poly.entity_id
_entity_poly.type
_entity_poly.pdbx_seq_one_letter_code
_entity_poly.pdbx_strand_id
1 'polypeptide(L)'
;MKNAFITGASGHLGSCLVRYLLKDNWTIKCLINNDTRSIDGLDVEKIYVSIFDEPNLAKAMMGCDVVFHLAAIVAQEKVDYKNMKKVNVEGTKSICNAALKSKMNKLIYFSSIHAFNQFPYHTVLDEKRKLVNTQSTSSYDLTKAMAQKEVYNAVEKGLDASILHPTGVIGPYDYKPSRMGQVIMDIKNKRMPLAIKAGYNWVDVRDVCSAAIKCCLLYTSPSPRD
;
A
#
# COMPACT_ATOMS: atom_id res chain seq x y z
N MET A 1 -5.51 20.95 11.53
CA MET A 1 -5.77 19.50 11.56
C MET A 1 -5.21 18.91 10.27
N LYS A 2 -4.70 17.70 10.32
CA LYS A 2 -4.20 17.00 9.12
C LYS A 2 -5.28 16.04 8.63
N ASN A 3 -5.55 16.06 7.33
CA ASN A 3 -6.62 15.28 6.72
C ASN A 3 -6.03 14.24 5.78
N ALA A 4 -6.39 12.97 5.96
CA ALA A 4 -5.89 11.86 5.16
C ALA A 4 -7.00 11.18 4.37
N PHE A 5 -6.73 10.82 3.12
CA PHE A 5 -7.53 9.90 2.33
C PHE A 5 -6.82 8.55 2.25
N ILE A 6 -7.48 7.49 2.64
CA ILE A 6 -6.86 6.16 2.74
C ILE A 6 -7.60 5.15 1.87
N THR A 7 -6.90 4.49 0.97
CA THR A 7 -7.41 3.31 0.28
C THR A 7 -6.85 2.04 0.90
N GLY A 8 -7.61 0.96 0.94
CA GLY A 8 -7.17 -0.28 1.58
C GLY A 8 -7.14 -0.22 3.11
N ALA A 9 -7.91 0.69 3.71
CA ALA A 9 -8.01 0.90 5.15
C ALA A 9 -8.41 -0.37 5.93
N SER A 10 -9.15 -1.29 5.32
CA SER A 10 -9.58 -2.55 5.94
C SER A 10 -8.53 -3.67 5.89
N GLY A 11 -7.43 -3.48 5.18
CA GLY A 11 -6.30 -4.43 5.16
C GLY A 11 -5.43 -4.35 6.42
N HIS A 12 -4.46 -5.27 6.58
CA HIS A 12 -3.57 -5.32 7.74
C HIS A 12 -2.82 -3.99 7.96
N LEU A 13 -2.07 -3.52 6.97
CA LEU A 13 -1.37 -2.22 7.03
C LEU A 13 -2.33 -1.05 7.20
N GLY A 14 -3.43 -1.04 6.44
CA GLY A 14 -4.40 0.06 6.47
C GLY A 14 -5.08 0.21 7.83
N SER A 15 -5.50 -0.89 8.44
CA SER A 15 -6.14 -0.86 9.77
C SER A 15 -5.20 -0.39 10.89
N CYS A 16 -3.92 -0.73 10.79
CA CYS A 16 -2.89 -0.22 11.69
C CYS A 16 -2.66 1.27 11.47
N LEU A 17 -2.49 1.71 10.22
CA LEU A 17 -2.24 3.11 9.86
C LEU A 17 -3.38 4.02 10.31
N VAL A 18 -4.65 3.62 10.09
CA VAL A 18 -5.82 4.37 10.56
C VAL A 18 -5.74 4.64 12.06
N ARG A 19 -5.40 3.63 12.87
CA ARG A 19 -5.28 3.78 14.33
C ARG A 19 -4.15 4.71 14.75
N TYR A 20 -3.03 4.66 14.05
CA TYR A 20 -1.89 5.55 14.30
C TYR A 20 -2.26 7.00 13.98
N LEU A 21 -2.90 7.24 12.84
CA LEU A 21 -3.33 8.58 12.44
C LEU A 21 -4.39 9.15 13.38
N LEU A 22 -5.38 8.33 13.81
CA LEU A 22 -6.38 8.76 14.80
C LEU A 22 -5.74 9.14 16.13
N LYS A 23 -4.74 8.37 16.59
CA LYS A 23 -4.00 8.68 17.82
C LYS A 23 -3.27 10.04 17.72
N ASP A 24 -2.86 10.41 16.52
CA ASP A 24 -2.20 11.70 16.23
C ASP A 24 -3.20 12.80 15.82
N ASN A 25 -4.50 12.62 16.09
CA ASN A 25 -5.59 13.56 15.83
C ASN A 25 -5.77 13.97 14.36
N TRP A 26 -5.58 13.00 13.44
CA TRP A 26 -5.89 13.20 12.03
C TRP A 26 -7.38 12.97 11.77
N THR A 27 -7.94 13.76 10.84
CA THR A 27 -9.24 13.46 10.22
C THR A 27 -9.03 12.51 9.06
N ILE A 28 -9.82 11.43 8.98
CA ILE A 28 -9.55 10.34 8.06
C ILE A 28 -10.78 10.04 7.20
N LYS A 29 -10.60 10.03 5.88
CA LYS A 29 -11.54 9.47 4.91
C LYS A 29 -11.03 8.13 4.42
N CYS A 30 -11.81 7.07 4.56
CA CYS A 30 -11.46 5.72 4.14
C CYS A 30 -12.25 5.30 2.91
N LEU A 31 -11.57 5.03 1.80
CA LEU A 31 -12.21 4.41 0.63
C LEU A 31 -12.55 2.96 0.95
N ILE A 32 -13.83 2.63 0.92
CA ILE A 32 -14.36 1.31 1.27
C ILE A 32 -14.74 0.56 -0.01
N ASN A 33 -14.29 -0.70 -0.09
CA ASN A 33 -14.80 -1.64 -1.08
C ASN A 33 -15.99 -2.41 -0.50
N ASN A 34 -15.75 -3.47 0.30
CA ASN A 34 -16.82 -4.32 0.86
C ASN A 34 -16.64 -4.63 2.35
N ASP A 35 -15.42 -4.65 2.86
CA ASP A 35 -15.11 -5.09 4.22
C ASP A 35 -14.73 -3.89 5.10
N THR A 36 -15.42 -3.73 6.22
CA THR A 36 -15.17 -2.64 7.19
C THR A 36 -14.77 -3.14 8.57
N ARG A 37 -14.77 -4.46 8.82
CA ARG A 37 -14.61 -5.07 10.15
C ARG A 37 -13.41 -4.53 10.93
N SER A 38 -12.31 -4.27 10.26
CA SER A 38 -11.07 -3.81 10.91
C SER A 38 -11.10 -2.35 11.33
N ILE A 39 -12.04 -1.56 10.81
CA ILE A 39 -12.20 -0.13 11.08
C ILE A 39 -13.56 0.23 11.68
N ASP A 40 -14.43 -0.76 11.93
CA ASP A 40 -15.71 -0.51 12.57
C ASP A 40 -15.50 0.01 14.00
N GLY A 41 -16.32 1.00 14.38
CA GLY A 41 -16.19 1.70 15.67
C GLY A 41 -15.06 2.73 15.76
N LEU A 42 -14.27 2.92 14.67
CA LEU A 42 -13.27 4.00 14.61
C LEU A 42 -13.91 5.28 14.05
N ASP A 43 -13.43 6.42 14.52
CA ASP A 43 -13.88 7.75 14.08
C ASP A 43 -13.27 8.10 12.71
N VAL A 44 -13.87 7.53 11.66
CA VAL A 44 -13.44 7.72 10.26
C VAL A 44 -14.65 7.91 9.34
N GLU A 45 -14.51 8.77 8.35
CA GLU A 45 -15.48 8.92 7.28
C GLU A 45 -15.33 7.76 6.27
N LYS A 46 -16.39 6.99 6.07
CA LYS A 46 -16.42 5.87 5.11
C LYS A 46 -16.91 6.36 3.76
N ILE A 47 -16.08 6.29 2.73
CA ILE A 47 -16.36 6.71 1.35
C ILE A 47 -16.65 5.48 0.49
N TYR A 48 -17.83 5.41 -0.08
CA TYR A 48 -18.30 4.30 -0.94
C TYR A 48 -18.30 4.72 -2.40
N VAL A 49 -17.11 4.79 -2.99
CA VAL A 49 -16.87 5.12 -4.40
C VAL A 49 -16.00 4.03 -5.02
N SER A 50 -16.21 3.72 -6.28
CA SER A 50 -15.33 2.78 -6.99
C SER A 50 -13.92 3.35 -7.12
N ILE A 51 -12.90 2.51 -6.90
CA ILE A 51 -11.50 2.89 -7.13
C ILE A 51 -11.21 3.29 -8.59
N PHE A 52 -12.13 2.99 -9.51
CA PHE A 52 -12.03 3.32 -10.93
C PHE A 52 -12.80 4.60 -11.31
N ASP A 53 -13.51 5.20 -10.37
CA ASP A 53 -14.32 6.42 -10.61
C ASP A 53 -13.51 7.67 -10.25
N GLU A 54 -12.60 8.04 -11.16
CA GLU A 54 -11.69 9.18 -10.96
C GLU A 54 -12.41 10.50 -10.60
N PRO A 55 -13.55 10.90 -11.23
CA PRO A 55 -14.22 12.14 -10.87
C PRO A 55 -14.73 12.17 -9.42
N ASN A 56 -15.33 11.09 -8.96
CA ASN A 56 -15.85 11.01 -7.59
C ASN A 56 -14.73 10.77 -6.57
N LEU A 57 -13.66 10.05 -6.93
CA LEU A 57 -12.44 9.98 -6.12
C LEU A 57 -11.80 11.35 -5.91
N ALA A 58 -11.66 12.15 -6.97
CA ALA A 58 -11.10 13.50 -6.86
C ALA A 58 -11.95 14.40 -5.95
N LYS A 59 -13.29 14.34 -6.04
CA LYS A 59 -14.19 15.03 -5.12
C LYS A 59 -14.02 14.58 -3.67
N ALA A 60 -13.93 13.26 -3.44
CA ALA A 60 -13.77 12.70 -2.10
C ALA A 60 -12.41 13.07 -1.47
N MET A 61 -11.38 13.23 -2.28
CA MET A 61 -10.04 13.66 -1.84
C MET A 61 -9.97 15.15 -1.51
N MET A 62 -10.91 15.98 -1.97
CA MET A 62 -10.86 17.41 -1.69
C MET A 62 -10.81 17.71 -0.20
N GLY A 63 -9.92 18.65 0.17
CA GLY A 63 -9.66 19.03 1.55
C GLY A 63 -8.79 18.06 2.36
N CYS A 64 -8.31 16.99 1.76
CA CYS A 64 -7.27 16.16 2.36
C CYS A 64 -5.86 16.69 2.04
N ASP A 65 -4.90 16.47 2.92
CA ASP A 65 -3.50 16.87 2.76
C ASP A 65 -2.68 15.77 2.09
N VAL A 66 -3.07 14.49 2.31
CA VAL A 66 -2.32 13.33 1.85
C VAL A 66 -3.24 12.18 1.47
N VAL A 67 -2.83 11.44 0.44
CA VAL A 67 -3.40 10.15 0.08
C VAL A 67 -2.45 9.04 0.49
N PHE A 68 -2.92 8.09 1.29
CA PHE A 68 -2.24 6.81 1.54
C PHE A 68 -2.88 5.73 0.68
N HIS A 69 -2.14 5.24 -0.30
CA HIS A 69 -2.66 4.24 -1.23
C HIS A 69 -2.12 2.84 -0.91
N LEU A 70 -2.94 2.08 -0.16
CA LEU A 70 -2.62 0.71 0.27
C LEU A 70 -3.49 -0.34 -0.44
N ALA A 71 -4.54 0.06 -1.16
CA ALA A 71 -5.43 -0.88 -1.82
C ALA A 71 -4.66 -1.69 -2.88
N ALA A 72 -4.64 -2.99 -2.71
CA ALA A 72 -4.09 -3.95 -3.67
C ALA A 72 -4.65 -5.34 -3.42
N ILE A 73 -4.72 -6.14 -4.46
CA ILE A 73 -4.92 -7.58 -4.35
C ILE A 73 -3.54 -8.22 -4.17
N VAL A 74 -3.37 -8.89 -3.03
CA VAL A 74 -2.17 -9.69 -2.73
C VAL A 74 -2.37 -11.10 -3.28
N ALA A 75 -1.30 -11.75 -3.75
CA ALA A 75 -1.36 -13.10 -4.32
C ALA A 75 -1.99 -14.10 -3.34
N GLN A 76 -3.20 -14.53 -3.67
CA GLN A 76 -3.87 -15.71 -3.11
C GLN A 76 -4.05 -16.71 -4.24
N GLU A 77 -4.07 -18.00 -3.95
CA GLU A 77 -4.04 -19.10 -4.95
C GLU A 77 -5.18 -19.09 -5.99
N LYS A 78 -6.20 -18.24 -5.81
CA LYS A 78 -7.40 -18.18 -6.66
C LYS A 78 -7.65 -16.82 -7.33
N VAL A 79 -6.68 -15.91 -7.31
CA VAL A 79 -6.90 -14.60 -7.92
C VAL A 79 -6.43 -14.61 -9.38
N ASP A 80 -7.37 -14.38 -10.28
CA ASP A 80 -7.08 -14.21 -11.69
C ASP A 80 -6.17 -13.00 -11.94
N TYR A 81 -5.15 -13.18 -12.77
CA TYR A 81 -4.21 -12.12 -13.17
C TYR A 81 -4.91 -10.88 -13.71
N LYS A 82 -5.97 -11.06 -14.52
CA LYS A 82 -6.71 -9.95 -15.11
C LYS A 82 -7.35 -9.06 -14.04
N ASN A 83 -7.96 -9.68 -13.02
CA ASN A 83 -8.54 -8.93 -11.90
C ASN A 83 -7.46 -8.27 -11.03
N MET A 84 -6.35 -8.98 -10.76
CA MET A 84 -5.21 -8.42 -10.03
C MET A 84 -4.62 -7.22 -10.75
N LYS A 85 -4.40 -7.31 -12.07
CA LYS A 85 -3.91 -6.20 -12.90
C LYS A 85 -4.89 -5.02 -12.87
N LYS A 86 -6.18 -5.28 -13.02
CA LYS A 86 -7.21 -4.25 -12.99
C LYS A 86 -7.15 -3.46 -11.68
N VAL A 87 -7.16 -4.14 -10.53
CA VAL A 87 -7.18 -3.46 -9.23
C VAL A 87 -5.83 -2.82 -8.94
N ASN A 88 -4.73 -3.55 -9.09
CA ASN A 88 -3.41 -3.06 -8.68
C ASN A 88 -2.87 -1.97 -9.61
N VAL A 89 -3.08 -2.10 -10.93
CA VAL A 89 -2.50 -1.18 -11.90
C VAL A 89 -3.48 -0.07 -12.28
N GLU A 90 -4.67 -0.43 -12.78
CA GLU A 90 -5.65 0.56 -13.22
C GLU A 90 -6.22 1.33 -12.01
N GLY A 91 -6.43 0.65 -10.87
CA GLY A 91 -6.83 1.30 -9.63
C GLY A 91 -5.79 2.31 -9.14
N THR A 92 -4.50 1.95 -9.15
CA THR A 92 -3.41 2.88 -8.79
C THR A 92 -3.36 4.08 -9.75
N LYS A 93 -3.50 3.84 -11.06
CA LYS A 93 -3.59 4.91 -12.05
C LYS A 93 -4.73 5.88 -11.76
N SER A 94 -5.92 5.35 -11.46
CA SER A 94 -7.09 6.16 -11.12
C SER A 94 -6.87 7.00 -9.85
N ILE A 95 -6.25 6.43 -8.81
CA ILE A 95 -5.90 7.15 -7.59
C ILE A 95 -4.89 8.29 -7.89
N CYS A 96 -3.85 8.02 -8.68
CA CYS A 96 -2.88 9.03 -9.09
C CYS A 96 -3.54 10.17 -9.88
N ASN A 97 -4.41 9.84 -10.84
CA ASN A 97 -5.13 10.85 -11.63
C ASN A 97 -6.09 11.68 -10.77
N ALA A 98 -6.81 11.05 -9.84
CA ALA A 98 -7.68 11.73 -8.90
C ALA A 98 -6.90 12.67 -7.97
N ALA A 99 -5.73 12.22 -7.47
CA ALA A 99 -4.84 13.02 -6.64
C ALA A 99 -4.33 14.27 -7.38
N LEU A 100 -3.90 14.13 -8.63
CA LEU A 100 -3.51 15.26 -9.49
C LEU A 100 -4.65 16.25 -9.69
N LYS A 101 -5.87 15.75 -10.01
CA LYS A 101 -7.07 16.59 -10.24
C LYS A 101 -7.51 17.34 -8.98
N SER A 102 -7.39 16.71 -7.80
CA SER A 102 -7.74 17.32 -6.51
C SER A 102 -6.65 18.22 -5.93
N LYS A 103 -5.53 18.39 -6.65
CA LYS A 103 -4.35 19.15 -6.21
C LYS A 103 -3.84 18.71 -4.84
N MET A 104 -3.77 17.38 -4.64
CA MET A 104 -3.27 16.81 -3.41
C MET A 104 -1.80 17.16 -3.19
N ASN A 105 -1.44 17.43 -1.94
CA ASN A 105 -0.07 17.80 -1.59
C ASN A 105 0.88 16.60 -1.67
N LYS A 106 0.40 15.39 -1.30
CA LYS A 106 1.27 14.20 -1.19
C LYS A 106 0.52 12.91 -1.44
N LEU A 107 1.17 11.98 -2.15
CA LEU A 107 0.77 10.58 -2.26
C LEU A 107 1.81 9.69 -1.56
N ILE A 108 1.38 8.84 -0.65
CA ILE A 108 2.20 7.76 -0.08
C ILE A 108 1.69 6.44 -0.67
N TYR A 109 2.49 5.86 -1.56
CA TYR A 109 2.15 4.60 -2.21
C TYR A 109 2.86 3.42 -1.54
N PHE A 110 2.09 2.39 -1.20
CA PHE A 110 2.63 1.15 -0.64
C PHE A 110 2.86 0.13 -1.76
N SER A 111 4.08 0.09 -2.25
CA SER A 111 4.55 -0.92 -3.20
C SER A 111 4.93 -2.22 -2.45
N SER A 112 5.97 -2.89 -2.88
CA SER A 112 6.54 -4.09 -2.25
C SER A 112 7.96 -4.26 -2.74
N ILE A 113 8.83 -4.93 -1.97
CA ILE A 113 10.12 -5.40 -2.47
C ILE A 113 9.96 -6.30 -3.70
N HIS A 114 8.82 -6.95 -3.83
CA HIS A 114 8.48 -7.80 -4.98
C HIS A 114 8.28 -7.03 -6.30
N ALA A 115 8.19 -5.70 -6.26
CA ALA A 115 8.19 -4.90 -7.48
C ALA A 115 9.57 -4.87 -8.16
N PHE A 116 10.64 -5.17 -7.44
CA PHE A 116 12.00 -5.20 -7.96
C PHE A 116 12.43 -6.60 -8.41
N ASN A 117 13.33 -6.64 -9.38
CA ASN A 117 13.94 -7.91 -9.80
C ASN A 117 14.76 -8.48 -8.63
N GLN A 118 14.42 -9.69 -8.20
CA GLN A 118 15.05 -10.35 -7.07
C GLN A 118 16.44 -10.93 -7.39
N PHE A 119 16.80 -11.05 -8.67
CA PHE A 119 18.10 -11.60 -9.09
C PHE A 119 19.15 -10.51 -9.26
N PRO A 120 20.43 -10.80 -8.93
CA PRO A 120 20.93 -11.98 -8.23
C PRO A 120 20.62 -11.93 -6.71
N TYR A 121 20.28 -13.06 -6.11
CA TYR A 121 19.87 -13.15 -4.68
C TYR A 121 20.95 -12.75 -3.67
N HIS A 122 22.23 -12.74 -4.07
CA HIS A 122 23.34 -12.46 -3.16
C HIS A 122 23.70 -10.98 -3.06
N THR A 123 22.96 -10.12 -3.72
CA THR A 123 23.18 -8.66 -3.66
C THR A 123 22.05 -7.98 -2.91
N VAL A 124 22.40 -6.88 -2.25
CA VAL A 124 21.42 -6.05 -1.55
C VAL A 124 20.34 -5.59 -2.54
N LEU A 125 19.09 -5.71 -2.12
CA LEU A 125 17.94 -5.21 -2.86
C LEU A 125 17.63 -3.81 -2.33
N ASP A 126 17.90 -2.80 -3.16
CA ASP A 126 17.62 -1.39 -2.90
C ASP A 126 16.80 -0.77 -4.04
N GLU A 127 16.47 0.51 -3.91
CA GLU A 127 15.63 1.25 -4.85
C GLU A 127 16.31 1.49 -6.22
N LYS A 128 17.62 1.20 -6.36
CA LYS A 128 18.35 1.26 -7.64
C LYS A 128 18.11 0.01 -8.48
N ARG A 129 17.58 -1.04 -7.88
CA ARG A 129 17.26 -2.29 -8.55
C ARG A 129 16.17 -2.07 -9.61
N LYS A 130 16.33 -2.68 -10.78
CA LYS A 130 15.33 -2.60 -11.85
C LYS A 130 14.01 -3.25 -11.42
N LEU A 131 12.92 -2.64 -11.82
CA LEU A 131 11.59 -3.22 -11.64
C LEU A 131 11.44 -4.50 -12.46
N VAL A 132 10.61 -5.40 -11.98
CA VAL A 132 10.19 -6.60 -12.70
C VAL A 132 9.52 -6.20 -14.03
N ASN A 133 9.89 -6.83 -15.12
CA ASN A 133 9.35 -6.56 -16.46
C ASN A 133 9.04 -7.81 -17.28
N THR A 134 9.19 -9.00 -16.70
CA THR A 134 8.98 -10.27 -17.38
C THR A 134 7.76 -11.01 -16.83
N GLN A 135 7.12 -11.81 -17.68
CA GLN A 135 6.01 -12.67 -17.28
C GLN A 135 6.46 -13.93 -16.53
N SER A 136 7.77 -14.17 -16.40
CA SER A 136 8.34 -15.32 -15.66
C SER A 136 8.25 -15.19 -14.14
N THR A 137 7.85 -14.03 -13.65
CA THR A 137 7.64 -13.77 -12.22
C THR A 137 6.18 -13.98 -11.83
N SER A 138 5.89 -13.97 -10.54
CA SER A 138 4.53 -14.05 -10.06
C SER A 138 3.65 -12.88 -10.59
N SER A 139 2.37 -13.14 -10.80
CA SER A 139 1.41 -12.09 -11.20
C SER A 139 1.40 -10.92 -10.23
N TYR A 140 1.63 -11.17 -8.95
CA TYR A 140 1.71 -10.13 -7.94
C TYR A 140 2.91 -9.22 -8.18
N ASP A 141 4.11 -9.78 -8.37
CA ASP A 141 5.35 -9.04 -8.59
C ASP A 141 5.22 -8.13 -9.83
N LEU A 142 4.71 -8.70 -10.91
CA LEU A 142 4.48 -7.97 -12.16
C LEU A 142 3.48 -6.83 -11.98
N THR A 143 2.36 -7.07 -11.32
CA THR A 143 1.34 -6.03 -11.12
C THR A 143 1.79 -4.95 -10.15
N LYS A 144 2.63 -5.25 -9.14
CA LYS A 144 3.23 -4.24 -8.26
C LYS A 144 4.24 -3.38 -9.01
N ALA A 145 5.08 -3.98 -9.86
CA ALA A 145 6.01 -3.23 -10.71
C ALA A 145 5.29 -2.32 -11.71
N MET A 146 4.21 -2.81 -12.35
CA MET A 146 3.40 -2.02 -13.27
C MET A 146 2.69 -0.86 -12.55
N ALA A 147 2.11 -1.12 -11.38
CA ALA A 147 1.46 -0.10 -10.57
C ALA A 147 2.44 1.00 -10.12
N GLN A 148 3.66 0.62 -9.76
CA GLN A 148 4.71 1.58 -9.41
C GLN A 148 5.10 2.47 -10.59
N LYS A 149 5.09 1.96 -11.82
CA LYS A 149 5.28 2.78 -13.03
C LYS A 149 4.17 3.83 -13.20
N GLU A 150 2.91 3.50 -12.85
CA GLU A 150 1.83 4.49 -12.88
C GLU A 150 2.07 5.63 -11.87
N VAL A 151 2.66 5.32 -10.70
CA VAL A 151 3.07 6.36 -9.75
C VAL A 151 4.21 7.22 -10.32
N TYR A 152 5.22 6.63 -10.96
CA TYR A 152 6.29 7.38 -11.64
C TYR A 152 5.72 8.30 -12.73
N ASN A 153 4.81 7.80 -13.57
CA ASN A 153 4.13 8.59 -14.59
C ASN A 153 3.35 9.79 -13.99
N ALA A 154 2.81 9.63 -12.79
CA ALA A 154 2.11 10.71 -12.10
C ALA A 154 3.09 11.73 -11.48
N VAL A 155 4.25 11.29 -11.00
CA VAL A 155 5.32 12.17 -10.52
C VAL A 155 5.85 13.04 -11.67
N GLU A 156 6.03 12.48 -12.86
CA GLU A 156 6.41 13.24 -14.06
C GLU A 156 5.37 14.32 -14.42
N LYS A 157 4.11 14.11 -14.03
CA LYS A 157 3.02 15.09 -14.21
C LYS A 157 2.88 16.08 -13.04
N GLY A 158 3.79 16.02 -12.06
CA GLY A 158 3.86 16.97 -10.95
C GLY A 158 3.24 16.47 -9.63
N LEU A 159 2.86 15.20 -9.50
CA LEU A 159 2.41 14.65 -8.22
C LEU A 159 3.61 14.44 -7.29
N ASP A 160 3.60 15.04 -6.10
CA ASP A 160 4.57 14.67 -5.06
C ASP A 160 4.20 13.30 -4.48
N ALA A 161 5.07 12.31 -4.66
CA ALA A 161 4.82 10.96 -4.18
C ALA A 161 6.05 10.36 -3.49
N SER A 162 5.80 9.61 -2.42
CA SER A 162 6.79 8.72 -1.80
C SER A 162 6.31 7.28 -1.93
N ILE A 163 7.25 6.36 -2.19
CA ILE A 163 6.95 4.95 -2.39
C ILE A 163 7.63 4.13 -1.30
N LEU A 164 6.85 3.34 -0.58
CA LEU A 164 7.34 2.41 0.43
C LEU A 164 7.38 0.99 -0.13
N HIS A 165 8.46 0.26 0.14
CA HIS A 165 8.67 -1.11 -0.32
C HIS A 165 8.80 -2.07 0.88
N PRO A 166 7.70 -2.33 1.60
CA PRO A 166 7.76 -3.24 2.73
C PRO A 166 8.12 -4.66 2.30
N THR A 167 8.81 -5.36 3.19
CA THR A 167 9.10 -6.81 3.11
C THR A 167 7.91 -7.61 3.62
N GLY A 168 8.10 -8.76 4.26
CA GLY A 168 7.03 -9.50 4.90
C GLY A 168 6.50 -8.77 6.14
N VAL A 169 5.29 -8.26 6.06
CA VAL A 169 4.69 -7.48 7.15
C VAL A 169 4.04 -8.41 8.17
N ILE A 170 4.39 -8.22 9.43
CA ILE A 170 3.78 -8.92 10.58
C ILE A 170 3.39 -7.90 11.66
N GLY A 171 2.48 -8.27 12.55
CA GLY A 171 2.12 -7.42 13.69
C GLY A 171 0.63 -7.41 13.99
N PRO A 172 0.17 -6.48 14.85
CA PRO A 172 -1.23 -6.38 15.27
C PRO A 172 -2.17 -5.93 14.14
N TYR A 173 -3.47 -6.11 14.38
CA TYR A 173 -4.56 -5.66 13.50
C TYR A 173 -4.72 -6.42 12.18
N ASP A 174 -4.21 -7.64 12.09
CA ASP A 174 -4.42 -8.54 10.95
C ASP A 174 -5.77 -9.28 11.07
N TYR A 175 -6.87 -8.55 10.94
CA TYR A 175 -8.25 -9.04 11.15
C TYR A 175 -8.70 -10.07 10.11
N LYS A 176 -8.12 -10.04 8.94
CA LYS A 176 -8.27 -11.07 7.90
C LYS A 176 -6.88 -11.66 7.70
N PRO A 177 -6.54 -12.72 8.44
CA PRO A 177 -5.18 -13.20 8.51
C PRO A 177 -4.49 -13.21 7.15
N SER A 178 -3.40 -12.45 7.03
CA SER A 178 -2.51 -12.53 5.89
C SER A 178 -1.91 -13.93 5.79
N ARG A 179 -1.29 -14.29 4.67
CA ARG A 179 -0.60 -15.59 4.56
C ARG A 179 0.33 -15.84 5.75
N MET A 180 1.04 -14.82 6.18
CA MET A 180 1.97 -14.95 7.30
C MET A 180 1.29 -14.90 8.64
N GLY A 181 0.24 -14.12 8.79
CA GLY A 181 -0.65 -14.20 9.95
C GLY A 181 -1.23 -15.62 10.12
N GLN A 182 -1.64 -16.26 9.03
CA GLN A 182 -2.11 -17.65 9.07
C GLN A 182 -0.98 -18.62 9.48
N VAL A 183 0.22 -18.48 8.95
CA VAL A 183 1.39 -19.30 9.37
C VAL A 183 1.65 -19.15 10.87
N ILE A 184 1.63 -17.93 11.41
CA ILE A 184 1.80 -17.69 12.84
C ILE A 184 0.70 -18.38 13.66
N MET A 185 -0.55 -18.27 13.20
CA MET A 185 -1.69 -18.95 13.85
C MET A 185 -1.55 -20.48 13.81
N ASP A 186 -1.07 -21.04 12.70
CA ASP A 186 -0.88 -22.47 12.54
C ASP A 186 0.27 -22.98 13.41
N ILE A 187 1.36 -22.23 13.56
CA ILE A 187 2.44 -22.53 14.53
C ILE A 187 1.88 -22.51 15.95
N LYS A 188 1.16 -21.44 16.34
CA LYS A 188 0.56 -21.31 17.66
C LYS A 188 -0.37 -22.49 17.98
N ASN A 189 -1.14 -22.93 17.00
CA ASN A 189 -2.12 -24.00 17.15
C ASN A 189 -1.52 -25.40 16.91
N LYS A 190 -0.18 -25.52 16.77
CA LYS A 190 0.54 -26.77 16.52
C LYS A 190 0.06 -27.52 15.26
N ARG A 191 -0.36 -26.77 14.23
CA ARG A 191 -0.83 -27.29 12.94
C ARG A 191 0.26 -27.41 11.88
N MET A 192 1.46 -26.90 12.16
CA MET A 192 2.62 -27.04 11.26
C MET A 192 3.47 -28.23 11.68
N PRO A 193 3.40 -29.36 10.96
CA PRO A 193 4.13 -30.59 11.31
C PRO A 193 5.60 -30.56 10.88
N LEU A 194 5.97 -29.64 9.97
CA LEU A 194 7.30 -29.56 9.37
C LEU A 194 7.84 -28.15 9.39
N ALA A 195 9.13 -28.01 9.59
CA ALA A 195 9.88 -26.77 9.42
C ALA A 195 10.96 -26.97 8.35
N ILE A 196 11.17 -25.95 7.52
CA ILE A 196 12.25 -25.90 6.54
C ILE A 196 13.33 -24.92 6.98
N LYS A 197 14.58 -25.19 6.65
CA LYS A 197 15.68 -24.25 6.89
C LYS A 197 15.59 -23.12 5.85
N ALA A 198 14.74 -22.14 6.11
CA ALA A 198 14.55 -20.97 5.28
C ALA A 198 14.38 -19.72 6.16
N GLY A 199 14.61 -18.55 5.58
CA GLY A 199 14.42 -17.28 6.23
C GLY A 199 13.49 -16.38 5.40
N TYR A 200 12.90 -15.40 6.06
CA TYR A 200 12.12 -14.35 5.42
C TYR A 200 12.51 -13.02 6.06
N ASN A 201 12.53 -11.96 5.26
CA ASN A 201 12.79 -10.63 5.78
C ASN A 201 11.48 -10.04 6.32
N TRP A 202 11.44 -9.72 7.62
CA TRP A 202 10.26 -9.27 8.32
C TRP A 202 10.36 -7.82 8.72
N VAL A 203 9.22 -7.13 8.67
CA VAL A 203 9.06 -5.79 9.21
C VAL A 203 7.78 -5.73 10.04
N ASP A 204 7.84 -5.05 11.17
CA ASP A 204 6.65 -4.81 11.98
C ASP A 204 5.73 -3.81 11.29
N VAL A 205 4.43 -4.10 11.26
CA VAL A 205 3.40 -3.23 10.68
C VAL A 205 3.45 -1.81 11.25
N ARG A 206 3.81 -1.68 12.53
CA ARG A 206 3.93 -0.40 13.25
C ARG A 206 5.07 0.45 12.71
N ASP A 207 6.20 -0.18 12.36
CA ASP A 207 7.35 0.51 11.78
C ASP A 207 7.04 1.00 10.36
N VAL A 208 6.33 0.20 9.58
CA VAL A 208 5.87 0.62 8.25
C VAL A 208 4.90 1.81 8.34
N CYS A 209 3.96 1.79 9.30
CA CYS A 209 3.06 2.92 9.55
C CYS A 209 3.82 4.17 9.99
N SER A 210 4.78 4.02 10.90
CA SER A 210 5.64 5.13 11.36
C SER A 210 6.44 5.73 10.21
N ALA A 211 7.03 4.88 9.34
CA ALA A 211 7.73 5.34 8.15
C ALA A 211 6.81 6.11 7.19
N ALA A 212 5.59 5.60 6.96
CA ALA A 212 4.61 6.26 6.10
C ALA A 212 4.22 7.66 6.61
N ILE A 213 4.01 7.80 7.92
CA ILE A 213 3.70 9.09 8.55
C ILE A 213 4.90 10.04 8.45
N LYS A 214 6.12 9.56 8.67
CA LYS A 214 7.33 10.36 8.50
C LYS A 214 7.49 10.85 7.05
N CYS A 215 7.24 10.00 6.05
CA CYS A 215 7.26 10.39 4.65
C CYS A 215 6.28 11.52 4.31
N CYS A 216 5.13 11.60 5.01
CA CYS A 216 4.19 12.71 4.87
C CYS A 216 4.73 14.02 5.42
N LEU A 217 5.50 13.94 6.52
CA LEU A 217 5.97 15.10 7.27
C LEU A 217 7.26 15.67 6.70
N LEU A 218 8.03 14.85 6.01
CA LEU A 218 9.24 15.28 5.30
C LEU A 218 8.79 16.05 4.06
N TYR A 219 8.77 17.38 4.15
CA TYR A 219 8.79 18.23 2.98
C TYR A 219 10.10 17.92 2.24
N THR A 220 10.01 17.25 1.12
CA THR A 220 11.11 17.27 0.19
C THR A 220 11.13 18.67 -0.41
N SER A 221 11.87 19.59 0.20
CA SER A 221 12.44 20.70 -0.55
C SER A 221 13.09 20.07 -1.78
N PRO A 222 12.81 20.55 -3.01
CA PRO A 222 13.57 20.10 -4.14
C PRO A 222 15.03 20.24 -3.76
N SER A 223 15.76 19.12 -3.70
CA SER A 223 17.22 19.18 -3.59
C SER A 223 17.67 20.04 -4.75
N PRO A 224 18.43 21.10 -4.54
CA PRO A 224 19.07 21.76 -5.65
C PRO A 224 19.88 20.68 -6.36
N ARG A 225 19.43 20.32 -7.54
CA ARG A 225 20.22 19.45 -8.41
C ARG A 225 21.34 20.32 -8.92
N ASP A 226 22.52 19.97 -8.50
CA ASP A 226 23.75 20.43 -9.14
C ASP A 226 23.73 20.11 -10.63
#